data_e43f2b9aedecb77cd451b1a1e96f0d12
#
_entry.id   e43f2b9aedecb77cd451b1a1e96f0d12
#
_cell.length_a   1.000
_cell.length_b   1.000
_cell.length_c   1.000
_cell.angle_alpha   90.00
_cell.angle_beta   90.00
_cell.angle_gamma   90.00
#
_symmetry.space_group_name_H-M   'P 1'
#
loop_
_entity.id
_entity.type
_entity.pdbx_description
1 polymer ?
#
loop_
_entity_poly.entity_id
_entity_poly.type
_entity_poly.pdbx_seq_one_letter_code
_entity_poly.pdbx_strand_id
1 'polypeptide(L)'
;MERDAISEIGIDDKGRLYVMPETKTFPFIYREAMEVHWDENENYLFAPPPPRAQLATPIWWFQRVLAAAREQACELGITPETKWHNVPVELKEEIVTFLGSANV
;
A
#
# COMPACT_ATOMS: atom_id res chain seq x y z
N MET A 1 2.25 -8.39 17.38
CA MET A 1 2.12 -7.46 16.23
C MET A 1 0.65 -7.17 15.98
N GLU A 2 0.32 -5.90 15.87
CA GLU A 2 -1.05 -5.52 15.60
C GLU A 2 -1.41 -5.77 14.13
N ARG A 3 -2.69 -5.89 13.86
CA ARG A 3 -3.20 -6.07 12.51
C ARG A 3 -4.18 -4.96 12.20
N ASP A 4 -4.22 -4.54 10.94
CA ASP A 4 -5.19 -3.58 10.47
C ASP A 4 -5.62 -3.97 9.05
N ALA A 5 -6.89 -3.76 8.77
CA ALA A 5 -7.41 -4.03 7.45
C ALA A 5 -7.04 -2.87 6.52
N ILE A 6 -6.88 -3.18 5.24
CA ILE A 6 -6.76 -2.16 4.21
C ILE A 6 -8.17 -1.83 3.75
N SER A 7 -8.59 -0.58 3.96
CA SER A 7 -9.94 -0.17 3.58
C SER A 7 -10.04 0.11 2.08
N GLU A 8 -8.96 0.57 1.46
CA GLU A 8 -8.98 0.90 0.04
C GLU A 8 -7.59 0.85 -0.56
N ILE A 9 -7.50 0.36 -1.79
CA ILE A 9 -6.29 0.41 -2.60
C ILE A 9 -6.69 1.09 -3.91
N GLY A 10 -5.89 2.04 -4.37
CA GLY A 10 -6.26 2.74 -5.57
C GLY A 10 -5.16 3.55 -6.20
N ILE A 11 -5.52 4.22 -7.27
CA ILE A 11 -4.67 5.20 -7.94
C ILE A 11 -5.45 6.52 -7.89
N ASP A 12 -4.85 7.53 -7.28
CA ASP A 12 -5.53 8.79 -7.06
C ASP A 12 -5.50 9.66 -8.33
N ASP A 13 -6.08 10.86 -8.23
CA ASP A 13 -6.18 11.76 -9.38
C ASP A 13 -4.84 12.33 -9.81
N LYS A 14 -3.80 12.15 -9.00
CA LYS A 14 -2.43 12.54 -9.35
C LYS A 14 -1.65 11.35 -9.93
N GLY A 15 -2.30 10.21 -10.09
CA GLY A 15 -1.65 9.02 -10.63
C GLY A 15 -0.83 8.24 -9.62
N ARG A 16 -0.98 8.52 -8.33
CA ARG A 16 -0.21 7.84 -7.30
C ARG A 16 -0.95 6.60 -6.80
N LEU A 17 -0.23 5.50 -6.72
CA LEU A 17 -0.76 4.30 -6.07
C LEU A 17 -0.82 4.53 -4.57
N TYR A 18 -1.92 4.13 -3.94
CA TYR A 18 -2.07 4.33 -2.49
C TYR A 18 -2.70 3.11 -1.82
N VAL A 19 -2.44 3.01 -0.52
CA VAL A 19 -3.02 1.98 0.34
C VAL A 19 -3.57 2.70 1.57
N MET A 20 -4.87 2.58 1.81
CA MET A 20 -5.54 3.25 2.92
C MET A 20 -5.81 2.27 4.05
N PRO A 21 -5.12 2.39 5.19
CA PRO A 21 -5.43 1.58 6.37
C PRO A 21 -6.80 1.95 6.94
N GLU A 22 -7.44 1.00 7.57
CA GLU A 22 -8.77 1.24 8.15
C GLU A 22 -8.69 2.09 9.42
N THR A 23 -7.77 1.78 10.33
CA THR A 23 -7.70 2.47 11.61
C THR A 23 -6.32 3.04 11.93
N LYS A 24 -5.26 2.46 11.41
CA LYS A 24 -3.90 2.88 11.75
C LYS A 24 -3.45 4.06 10.91
N THR A 25 -2.51 4.83 11.45
CA THR A 25 -1.86 5.93 10.73
C THR A 25 -0.36 5.69 10.74
N PHE A 26 0.32 6.19 9.72
CA PHE A 26 1.75 5.94 9.56
C PHE A 26 2.52 7.22 9.21
N PRO A 27 2.43 8.27 10.05
CA PRO A 27 3.08 9.55 9.71
C PRO A 27 4.60 9.49 9.64
N PHE A 28 5.19 8.45 10.22
CA PHE A 28 6.66 8.30 10.22
C PHE A 28 7.13 7.14 9.35
N ILE A 29 6.28 6.68 8.43
CA ILE A 29 6.61 5.52 7.59
C ILE A 29 7.87 5.77 6.75
N TYR A 30 8.17 7.04 6.45
CA TYR A 30 9.36 7.39 5.68
C TYR A 30 10.66 6.92 6.34
N ARG A 31 10.62 6.65 7.65
CA ARG A 31 11.78 6.12 8.36
C ARG A 31 12.09 4.68 7.99
N GLU A 32 11.08 3.95 7.53
CA GLU A 32 11.22 2.54 7.22
C GLU A 32 11.49 2.31 5.73
N ALA A 33 10.95 3.18 4.87
CA ALA A 33 11.10 3.02 3.43
C ALA A 33 11.01 4.38 2.75
N MET A 34 12.02 4.74 1.96
CA MET A 34 12.05 6.03 1.27
C MET A 34 10.97 6.15 0.21
N GLU A 35 10.53 5.02 -0.33
CA GLU A 35 9.55 5.01 -1.41
C GLU A 35 8.11 4.93 -0.92
N VAL A 36 7.89 5.00 0.40
CA VAL A 36 6.54 4.97 0.98
C VAL A 36 6.33 6.25 1.78
N HIS A 37 5.27 6.97 1.45
CA HIS A 37 4.94 8.25 2.09
C HIS A 37 3.56 8.18 2.72
N TRP A 38 3.31 9.04 3.67
CA TRP A 38 2.01 9.16 4.33
C TRP A 38 1.38 10.50 3.98
N ASP A 39 0.13 10.47 3.54
CA ASP A 39 -0.65 11.67 3.24
C ASP A 39 -1.59 11.94 4.41
N GLU A 40 -1.32 13.00 5.18
CA GLU A 40 -2.11 13.32 6.36
C GLU A 40 -3.51 13.81 6.02
N ASN A 41 -3.70 14.36 4.83
CA ASN A 41 -5.02 14.86 4.42
C ASN A 41 -5.93 13.72 3.99
N GLU A 42 -5.37 12.74 3.29
CA GLU A 42 -6.14 11.62 2.76
C GLU A 42 -6.10 10.41 3.67
N ASN A 43 -5.15 10.36 4.62
CA ASN A 43 -4.96 9.25 5.54
C ASN A 43 -4.64 7.95 4.83
N TYR A 44 -3.71 8.01 3.88
CA TYR A 44 -3.24 6.80 3.22
C TYR A 44 -1.74 6.85 2.93
N LEU A 45 -1.18 5.65 2.69
CA LEU A 45 0.18 5.48 2.24
C LEU A 45 0.20 5.60 0.72
N PHE A 46 1.15 6.34 0.17
CA PHE A 46 1.19 6.52 -1.27
C PHE A 46 2.60 6.43 -1.83
N ALA A 47 2.67 6.08 -3.11
CA ALA A 47 3.91 6.04 -3.85
C ALA A 47 4.23 7.43 -4.39
N PRO A 48 5.45 7.95 -4.16
CA PRO A 48 5.81 9.22 -4.78
C PRO A 48 5.91 9.04 -6.31
N PRO A 49 5.82 10.12 -7.07
CA PRO A 49 6.02 10.01 -8.52
C PRO A 49 7.35 9.33 -8.80
N PRO A 50 7.40 8.36 -9.69
CA PRO A 50 8.66 7.67 -9.96
C PRO A 50 9.68 8.63 -10.56
N PRO A 51 10.93 8.55 -10.15
CA PRO A 51 11.97 9.32 -10.81
C PRO A 51 12.14 8.83 -12.24
N ARG A 52 12.77 9.67 -13.05
CA ARG A 52 13.05 9.28 -14.41
C ARG A 52 13.83 7.96 -14.44
N ALA A 53 13.46 7.08 -15.36
CA ALA A 53 14.06 5.76 -15.48
C ALA A 53 13.77 4.84 -14.31
N GLN A 54 12.70 5.11 -13.57
CA GLN A 54 12.28 4.22 -12.50
C GLN A 54 11.80 2.89 -13.06
N LEU A 55 12.31 1.80 -12.50
CA LEU A 55 12.00 0.46 -12.96
C LEU A 55 11.15 -0.35 -11.97
N ALA A 56 10.82 0.23 -10.82
CA ALA A 56 10.03 -0.47 -9.83
C ALA A 56 8.60 -0.67 -10.34
N THR A 57 8.07 -1.87 -10.11
CA THR A 57 6.70 -2.19 -10.49
C THR A 57 5.75 -1.81 -9.36
N PRO A 58 4.45 -1.61 -9.66
CA PRO A 58 3.47 -1.36 -8.60
C PRO A 58 3.43 -2.46 -7.54
N ILE A 59 3.57 -3.73 -7.95
CA ILE A 59 3.57 -4.80 -6.97
C ILE A 59 4.80 -4.72 -6.05
N TRP A 60 5.96 -4.33 -6.59
CA TRP A 60 7.15 -4.15 -5.78
C TRP A 60 6.92 -3.07 -4.70
N TRP A 61 6.28 -1.96 -5.10
CA TRP A 61 5.99 -0.90 -4.15
C TRP A 61 5.02 -1.40 -3.06
N PHE A 62 4.00 -2.16 -3.47
CA PHE A 62 3.05 -2.71 -2.51
C PHE A 62 3.73 -3.61 -1.50
N GLN A 63 4.69 -4.42 -1.95
CA GLN A 63 5.49 -5.26 -1.06
C GLN A 63 6.28 -4.42 -0.07
N ARG A 64 6.83 -3.28 -0.52
CA ARG A 64 7.55 -2.38 0.35
C ARG A 64 6.64 -1.76 1.41
N VAL A 65 5.40 -1.43 1.04
CA VAL A 65 4.43 -0.90 2.00
C VAL A 65 4.19 -1.91 3.13
N LEU A 66 3.98 -3.16 2.77
CA LEU A 66 3.73 -4.19 3.79
C LEU A 66 4.94 -4.38 4.69
N ALA A 67 6.12 -4.39 4.11
CA ALA A 67 7.35 -4.54 4.90
C ALA A 67 7.55 -3.35 5.83
N ALA A 68 7.32 -2.14 5.34
CA ALA A 68 7.47 -0.93 6.17
C ALA A 68 6.45 -0.90 7.30
N ALA A 69 5.21 -1.30 7.03
CA ALA A 69 4.19 -1.37 8.07
C ALA A 69 4.58 -2.36 9.17
N ARG A 70 5.18 -3.48 8.79
CA ARG A 70 5.65 -4.46 9.78
C ARG A 70 6.75 -3.89 10.67
N GLU A 71 7.60 -3.03 10.11
CA GLU A 71 8.61 -2.34 10.92
C GLU A 71 7.97 -1.39 11.92
N GLN A 72 6.74 -0.95 11.65
CA GLN A 72 5.95 -0.15 12.57
C GLN A 72 5.03 -1.03 13.44
N ALA A 73 5.34 -2.33 13.52
CA ALA A 73 4.61 -3.31 14.33
C ALA A 73 3.15 -3.48 13.91
N CYS A 74 2.86 -3.35 12.62
CA CYS A 74 1.51 -3.51 12.11
C CYS A 74 1.50 -4.37 10.86
N GLU A 75 0.61 -5.35 10.82
CA GLU A 75 0.42 -6.18 9.63
C GLU A 75 -0.83 -5.73 8.91
N LEU A 76 -0.68 -5.24 7.68
CA LEU A 76 -1.80 -4.80 6.85
C LEU A 76 -2.27 -5.96 5.98
N GLY A 77 -3.60 -6.05 5.79
CA GLY A 77 -4.15 -7.11 4.94
C GLY A 77 -5.45 -6.67 4.29
N ILE A 78 -5.73 -7.26 3.12
CA ILE A 78 -7.01 -7.01 2.45
C ILE A 78 -8.10 -7.85 3.08
N THR A 79 -9.35 -7.38 2.92
CA THR A 79 -10.55 -8.09 3.36
C THR A 79 -11.55 -8.08 2.22
N PRO A 80 -12.65 -8.83 2.32
CA PRO A 80 -13.72 -8.74 1.31
C PRO A 80 -14.30 -7.33 1.18
N GLU A 81 -14.14 -6.49 2.20
CA GLU A 81 -14.63 -5.12 2.19
C GLU A 81 -13.64 -4.12 1.62
N THR A 82 -12.41 -4.53 1.33
CA THR A 82 -11.41 -3.64 0.74
C THR A 82 -11.91 -3.11 -0.60
N LYS A 83 -11.91 -1.79 -0.75
CA LYS A 83 -12.34 -1.15 -1.98
C LYS A 83 -11.16 -1.00 -2.93
N TRP A 84 -11.46 -1.02 -4.23
CA TRP A 84 -10.45 -0.88 -5.28
C TRP A 84 -10.86 0.29 -6.17
N HIS A 85 -9.99 1.28 -6.25
CA HIS A 85 -10.29 2.52 -6.98
C HIS A 85 -9.29 2.72 -8.12
N ASN A 86 -9.78 2.66 -9.37
CA ASN A 86 -8.96 2.86 -10.57
C ASN A 86 -7.77 1.90 -10.68
N VAL A 87 -7.88 0.73 -10.07
CA VAL A 87 -6.81 -0.27 -10.13
C VAL A 87 -7.03 -1.16 -11.35
N PRO A 88 -6.05 -1.29 -12.26
CA PRO A 88 -6.18 -2.22 -13.37
C PRO A 88 -6.38 -3.66 -12.86
N VAL A 89 -7.14 -4.43 -13.62
CA VAL A 89 -7.46 -5.81 -13.24
C VAL A 89 -6.18 -6.61 -13.01
N GLU A 90 -5.19 -6.44 -13.86
CA GLU A 90 -3.93 -7.18 -13.75
C GLU A 90 -3.23 -6.88 -12.43
N LEU A 91 -3.21 -5.61 -12.04
CA LEU A 91 -2.57 -5.22 -10.78
C LEU A 91 -3.35 -5.76 -9.59
N LYS A 92 -4.68 -5.68 -9.64
CA LYS A 92 -5.52 -6.23 -8.57
C LYS A 92 -5.25 -7.71 -8.40
N GLU A 93 -5.18 -8.46 -9.49
CA GLU A 93 -4.91 -9.89 -9.42
C GLU A 93 -3.53 -10.19 -8.83
N GLU A 94 -2.53 -9.39 -9.18
CA GLU A 94 -1.20 -9.55 -8.61
C GLU A 94 -1.20 -9.32 -7.10
N ILE A 95 -1.89 -8.27 -6.65
CA ILE A 95 -1.96 -7.94 -5.23
C ILE A 95 -2.69 -9.05 -4.46
N VAL A 96 -3.83 -9.48 -4.97
CA VAL A 96 -4.62 -10.53 -4.33
C VAL A 96 -3.82 -11.84 -4.27
N THR A 97 -3.14 -12.19 -5.34
CA THR A 97 -2.32 -13.39 -5.37
C THR A 97 -1.17 -13.30 -4.37
N PHE A 98 -0.50 -12.17 -4.32
CA PHE A 98 0.60 -11.97 -3.38
C PHE A 98 0.12 -12.11 -1.93
N LEU A 99 -0.99 -11.46 -1.58
CA LEU A 99 -1.51 -11.53 -0.21
C LEU A 99 -2.08 -12.90 0.11
N GLY A 100 -2.71 -13.55 -0.87
CA GLY A 100 -3.20 -14.91 -0.69
C GLY A 100 -2.07 -15.89 -0.41
N SER A 101 -0.96 -15.74 -1.12
CA SER A 101 0.21 -16.59 -0.89
C SER A 101 0.81 -16.36 0.49
N ALA A 102 0.77 -15.13 0.98
CA ALA A 102 1.33 -14.80 2.28
C ALA A 102 0.51 -15.38 3.43
N ASN A 103 -0.73 -15.76 3.18
CA ASN A 103 -1.63 -16.27 4.20
C ASN A 103 -1.70 -17.81 4.25
N VAL A 104 -0.91 -18.48 3.45
CA VAL A 104 -0.90 -19.94 3.39
C VAL A 104 0.08 -20.52 4.38
#